data_8d8f4c26e68ee63723d9e30bfd1f2469
#
_entry.id   8d8f4c26e68ee63723d9e30bfd1f2469
#
_cell.length_a   1.000
_cell.length_b   1.000
_cell.length_c   1.000
_cell.angle_alpha   90.00
_cell.angle_beta   90.00
_cell.angle_gamma   90.00
#
_symmetry.space_group_name_H-M   'P 1'
#
loop_
_entity.id
_entity.type
_entity.pdbx_description
1 polymer ?
#
loop_
_entity_poly.entity_id
_entity_poly.type
_entity_poly.pdbx_seq_one_letter_code
_entity_poly.pdbx_strand_id
1 'polypeptide(L)'
;MYAVRKTHGPHSSRKSLYLHREILGVTEPRVKVDHLNGDGLDNQRENLRACSTAQNNMNRAKRRRRSSSTYKGVCWHTRYGRFQAEIKLNGKSKFLGMFETEVDAALAYDAAAREHFGQFACTNFPPKKPCVGRVLALEFAHGERCA
;
A
#
# COMPACT_ATOMS: atom_id res chain seq x y z
N MET A 1 9.64 -10.31 -4.27
CA MET A 1 11.09 -10.40 -4.62
C MET A 1 11.63 -8.99 -4.71
N TYR A 2 12.95 -8.75 -4.55
CA TYR A 2 13.56 -7.41 -4.68
C TYR A 2 14.81 -7.51 -5.55
N ALA A 3 15.09 -6.46 -6.32
CA ALA A 3 16.35 -6.34 -7.06
C ALA A 3 17.50 -6.03 -6.08
N VAL A 4 18.44 -6.95 -5.96
CA VAL A 4 19.56 -6.88 -5.01
C VAL A 4 20.87 -7.17 -5.72
N ARG A 5 21.88 -6.32 -5.50
CA ARG A 5 23.26 -6.56 -5.89
C ARG A 5 24.09 -6.84 -4.63
N LYS A 6 24.96 -7.81 -4.69
CA LYS A 6 25.98 -8.05 -3.63
C LYS A 6 27.29 -7.36 -4.03
N THR A 7 27.95 -6.72 -3.07
CA THR A 7 29.29 -6.14 -3.29
C THR A 7 30.31 -7.25 -3.43
N HIS A 8 31.36 -7.03 -4.26
CA HIS A 8 32.52 -7.92 -4.30
C HIS A 8 33.34 -7.76 -3.02
N GLY A 9 33.87 -8.88 -2.49
CA GLY A 9 34.71 -8.90 -1.30
C GLY A 9 34.65 -10.25 -0.60
N PRO A 10 35.53 -10.48 0.43
CA PRO A 10 35.47 -11.67 1.26
C PRO A 10 34.06 -11.84 1.86
N HIS A 11 33.66 -13.08 2.17
CA HIS A 11 32.30 -13.40 2.65
C HIS A 11 31.83 -12.53 3.82
N SER A 12 32.73 -12.16 4.72
CA SER A 12 32.48 -11.33 5.91
C SER A 12 32.17 -9.86 5.59
N SER A 13 32.55 -9.36 4.41
CA SER A 13 32.39 -7.93 4.02
C SER A 13 31.33 -7.70 2.93
N ARG A 14 30.68 -8.76 2.44
CA ARG A 14 29.67 -8.62 1.39
C ARG A 14 28.41 -7.92 1.91
N LYS A 15 28.08 -6.79 1.33
CA LYS A 15 26.84 -6.04 1.62
C LYS A 15 25.83 -6.26 0.52
N SER A 16 24.56 -6.36 0.90
CA SER A 16 23.45 -6.37 -0.05
C SER A 16 23.00 -4.93 -0.33
N LEU A 17 23.09 -4.52 -1.58
CA LEU A 17 22.60 -3.24 -2.07
C LEU A 17 21.23 -3.45 -2.70
N TYR A 18 20.22 -2.78 -2.18
CA TYR A 18 18.85 -2.87 -2.66
C TYR A 18 18.58 -1.71 -3.62
N LEU A 19 18.21 -2.03 -4.87
CA LEU A 19 18.04 -1.05 -5.95
C LEU A 19 17.05 0.07 -5.57
N HIS A 20 15.91 -0.27 -4.98
CA HIS A 20 14.91 0.71 -4.54
C HIS A 20 15.45 1.72 -3.51
N ARG A 21 16.42 1.31 -2.66
CA ARG A 21 17.05 2.22 -1.70
C ARG A 21 18.02 3.16 -2.38
N GLU A 22 18.80 2.66 -3.34
CA GLU A 22 19.73 3.47 -4.16
C GLU A 22 18.97 4.54 -4.94
N ILE A 23 17.86 4.17 -5.60
CA ILE A 23 17.03 5.09 -6.39
C ILE A 23 16.49 6.26 -5.56
N LEU A 24 16.08 5.99 -4.30
CA LEU A 24 15.59 7.03 -3.39
C LEU A 24 16.70 7.69 -2.55
N GLY A 25 17.94 7.24 -2.64
CA GLY A 25 19.07 7.75 -1.82
C GLY A 25 18.90 7.47 -0.32
N VAL A 26 18.18 6.41 0.05
CA VAL A 26 17.88 6.08 1.46
C VAL A 26 19.04 5.29 2.05
N THR A 27 19.86 5.94 2.87
CA THR A 27 21.00 5.34 3.59
C THR A 27 20.62 4.85 4.99
N GLU A 28 19.67 5.52 5.65
CA GLU A 28 19.24 5.22 7.01
C GLU A 28 18.64 3.81 7.16
N PRO A 29 19.18 2.90 8.02
CA PRO A 29 18.70 1.53 8.15
C PRO A 29 17.26 1.42 8.66
N ARG A 30 16.80 2.40 9.47
CA ARG A 30 15.45 2.44 10.06
C ARG A 30 14.39 2.85 9.06
N VAL A 31 14.75 3.62 8.04
CA VAL A 31 13.84 4.02 6.97
C VAL A 31 13.67 2.85 6.01
N LYS A 32 12.42 2.48 5.75
CA LYS A 32 12.06 1.47 4.75
C LYS A 32 11.70 2.16 3.43
N VAL A 33 11.85 1.44 2.35
CA VAL A 33 11.32 1.83 1.05
C VAL A 33 10.17 0.88 0.73
N ASP A 34 9.01 1.45 0.46
CA ASP A 34 7.78 0.75 0.12
C ASP A 34 7.49 0.92 -1.36
N HIS A 35 6.94 -0.12 -1.99
CA HIS A 35 6.46 -0.10 -3.36
C HIS A 35 4.94 0.14 -3.32
N LEU A 36 4.46 1.24 -3.89
CA LEU A 36 3.05 1.63 -3.86
C LEU A 36 2.12 0.54 -4.38
N ASN A 37 2.52 -0.13 -5.46
CA ASN A 37 1.77 -1.23 -6.08
C ASN A 37 2.03 -2.60 -5.44
N GLY A 38 2.94 -2.70 -4.46
CA GLY A 38 3.34 -3.94 -3.80
C GLY A 38 4.26 -4.85 -4.62
N ASP A 39 4.64 -4.47 -5.85
CA ASP A 39 5.60 -5.21 -6.67
C ASP A 39 7.03 -4.74 -6.36
N GLY A 40 7.79 -5.58 -5.68
CA GLY A 40 9.19 -5.30 -5.29
C GLY A 40 10.20 -5.27 -6.44
N LEU A 41 9.80 -5.57 -7.66
CA LEU A 41 10.63 -5.49 -8.85
C LEU A 41 10.38 -4.22 -9.66
N ASP A 42 9.23 -3.56 -9.47
CA ASP A 42 8.90 -2.29 -10.10
C ASP A 42 9.56 -1.12 -9.35
N ASN A 43 10.79 -0.82 -9.73
CA ASN A 43 11.63 0.20 -9.10
C ASN A 43 11.54 1.57 -9.78
N GLN A 44 10.43 1.86 -10.49
CA GLN A 44 10.17 3.21 -10.99
C GLN A 44 10.05 4.17 -9.79
N ARG A 45 10.67 5.37 -9.91
CA ARG A 45 10.76 6.33 -8.81
C ARG A 45 9.39 6.73 -8.26
N GLU A 46 8.39 6.85 -9.14
CA GLU A 46 6.99 7.18 -8.83
C GLU A 46 6.29 6.08 -8.03
N ASN A 47 6.78 4.83 -8.14
CA ASN A 47 6.26 3.69 -7.40
C ASN A 47 6.94 3.50 -6.04
N LEU A 48 7.98 4.28 -5.74
CA LEU A 48 8.78 4.14 -4.52
C LEU A 48 8.49 5.28 -3.54
N ARG A 49 8.39 4.96 -2.25
CA ARG A 49 8.30 5.96 -1.18
C ARG A 49 9.08 5.53 0.06
N ALA A 50 9.70 6.50 0.71
CA ALA A 50 10.29 6.29 2.03
C ALA A 50 9.18 6.19 3.09
N CYS A 51 9.30 5.25 4.01
CA CYS A 51 8.30 5.00 5.03
C CYS A 51 8.88 4.38 6.31
N SER A 52 8.12 4.43 7.39
CA SER A 52 8.42 3.66 8.60
C SER A 52 8.06 2.18 8.42
N THR A 53 8.54 1.34 9.33
CA THR A 53 8.14 -0.09 9.35
C THR A 53 6.63 -0.26 9.55
N ALA A 54 6.00 0.60 10.37
CA ALA A 54 4.55 0.57 10.58
C ALA A 54 3.80 0.88 9.29
N GLN A 55 4.16 1.96 8.60
CA GLN A 55 3.56 2.35 7.32
C GLN A 55 3.73 1.29 6.23
N ASN A 56 4.92 0.71 6.13
CA ASN A 56 5.16 -0.39 5.19
C ASN A 56 4.27 -1.61 5.47
N ASN A 57 4.02 -1.92 6.76
CA ASN A 57 3.11 -3.01 7.13
C ASN A 57 1.64 -2.71 6.78
N MET A 58 1.22 -1.44 6.78
CA MET A 58 -0.14 -1.02 6.37
C MET A 58 -0.39 -1.29 4.89
N ASN A 59 0.60 -1.08 4.03
CA ASN A 59 0.54 -1.34 2.58
C ASN A 59 0.62 -2.83 2.20
N ARG A 60 0.84 -3.73 3.15
CA ARG A 60 0.93 -5.16 2.83
C ARG A 60 -0.43 -5.74 2.48
N ALA A 61 -0.48 -6.47 1.37
CA ALA A 61 -1.63 -7.29 1.01
C ALA A 61 -1.85 -8.44 2.01
N LYS A 62 -3.06 -9.01 2.01
CA LYS A 62 -3.37 -10.20 2.81
C LYS A 62 -2.45 -11.35 2.40
N ARG A 63 -1.82 -11.98 3.38
CA ARG A 63 -1.03 -13.20 3.13
C ARG A 63 -1.96 -14.36 2.76
N ARG A 64 -1.60 -15.11 1.74
CA ARG A 64 -2.26 -16.38 1.40
C ARG A 64 -1.95 -17.42 2.50
N ARG A 65 -2.75 -17.44 3.53
CA ARG A 65 -2.78 -18.49 4.56
C ARG A 65 -4.16 -19.14 4.52
N ARG A 66 -4.33 -20.31 5.19
CA ARG A 66 -5.67 -20.85 5.46
C ARG A 66 -6.46 -19.81 6.27
N SER A 67 -7.36 -19.12 5.61
CA SER A 67 -8.22 -18.07 6.16
C SER A 67 -9.61 -18.31 5.64
N SER A 68 -10.59 -18.07 6.48
CA SER A 68 -12.02 -18.21 6.12
C SER A 68 -12.52 -17.14 5.14
N SER A 69 -11.71 -16.16 4.78
CA SER A 69 -11.99 -15.11 3.80
C SER A 69 -10.76 -14.84 2.93
N THR A 70 -10.98 -14.35 1.71
CA THR A 70 -9.93 -13.88 0.81
C THR A 70 -9.57 -12.42 1.04
N TYR A 71 -10.46 -11.62 1.63
CA TYR A 71 -10.30 -10.20 1.86
C TYR A 71 -9.48 -9.89 3.11
N LYS A 72 -8.67 -8.84 3.05
CA LYS A 72 -7.88 -8.32 4.16
C LYS A 72 -8.80 -7.76 5.25
N GLY A 73 -8.52 -8.13 6.51
CA GLY A 73 -9.30 -7.68 7.65
C GLY A 73 -10.65 -8.37 7.83
N VAL A 74 -10.95 -9.41 7.04
CA VAL A 74 -12.21 -10.15 7.09
C VAL A 74 -11.97 -11.60 7.51
N CYS A 75 -12.84 -12.12 8.40
CA CYS A 75 -12.90 -13.52 8.77
C CYS A 75 -14.35 -13.96 9.00
N TRP A 76 -14.61 -15.25 8.78
CA TRP A 76 -15.90 -15.87 9.10
C TRP A 76 -15.97 -16.16 10.60
N HIS A 77 -17.03 -15.70 11.25
CA HIS A 77 -17.28 -15.97 12.66
C HIS A 77 -18.32 -17.09 12.83
N THR A 78 -17.84 -18.30 13.06
CA THR A 78 -18.68 -19.52 13.07
C THR A 78 -19.84 -19.46 14.04
N ARG A 79 -19.64 -18.88 15.24
CA ARG A 79 -20.68 -18.80 16.28
C ARG A 79 -21.88 -17.95 15.85
N TYR A 80 -21.63 -16.89 15.07
CA TYR A 80 -22.68 -15.95 14.65
C TYR A 80 -23.13 -16.16 13.20
N GLY A 81 -22.47 -17.04 12.44
CA GLY A 81 -22.79 -17.27 11.03
C GLY A 81 -22.66 -16.01 10.17
N ARG A 82 -21.67 -15.13 10.48
CA ARG A 82 -21.48 -13.85 9.82
C ARG A 82 -20.00 -13.56 9.57
N PHE A 83 -19.73 -12.65 8.65
CA PHE A 83 -18.37 -12.14 8.41
C PHE A 83 -18.04 -11.00 9.38
N GLN A 84 -16.94 -11.15 10.08
CA GLN A 84 -16.38 -10.12 10.95
C GLN A 84 -15.35 -9.30 10.21
N ALA A 85 -15.45 -7.98 10.31
CA ALA A 85 -14.40 -7.07 9.87
C ALA A 85 -13.62 -6.51 11.06
N GLU A 86 -12.29 -6.49 10.96
CA GLU A 86 -11.39 -5.90 11.95
C GLU A 86 -10.19 -5.21 11.28
N ILE A 87 -9.69 -4.16 11.91
CA ILE A 87 -8.47 -3.47 11.50
C ILE A 87 -7.46 -3.42 12.64
N LYS A 88 -6.17 -3.58 12.33
CA LYS A 88 -5.11 -3.51 13.33
C LYS A 88 -4.49 -2.12 13.36
N LEU A 89 -4.68 -1.39 14.46
CA LEU A 89 -4.15 -0.06 14.69
C LEU A 89 -3.16 -0.11 15.86
N ASN A 90 -1.93 0.34 15.65
CA ASN A 90 -0.90 0.40 16.70
C ASN A 90 -0.74 -0.91 17.49
N GLY A 91 -0.81 -2.04 16.81
CA GLY A 91 -0.70 -3.36 17.42
C GLY A 91 -1.99 -3.93 18.01
N LYS A 92 -3.05 -3.13 18.17
CA LYS A 92 -4.36 -3.56 18.70
C LYS A 92 -5.37 -3.76 17.57
N SER A 93 -6.18 -4.83 17.66
CA SER A 93 -7.31 -5.04 16.74
C SER A 93 -8.49 -4.16 17.16
N LYS A 94 -9.06 -3.43 16.21
CA LYS A 94 -10.31 -2.67 16.34
C LYS A 94 -11.39 -3.40 15.55
N PHE A 95 -12.45 -3.80 16.22
CA PHE A 95 -13.63 -4.40 15.61
C PHE A 95 -14.41 -3.34 14.82
N LEU A 96 -14.83 -3.69 13.60
CA LEU A 96 -15.54 -2.80 12.69
C LEU A 96 -17.00 -3.18 12.52
N GLY A 97 -17.35 -4.46 12.75
CA GLY A 97 -18.72 -4.95 12.65
C GLY A 97 -18.82 -6.39 12.21
N MET A 98 -20.07 -6.89 12.25
CA MET A 98 -20.48 -8.16 11.68
C MET A 98 -21.38 -7.92 10.48
N PHE A 99 -21.15 -8.65 9.37
CA PHE A 99 -21.81 -8.45 8.10
C PHE A 99 -22.36 -9.79 7.57
N GLU A 100 -23.39 -9.73 6.77
CA GLU A 100 -23.98 -10.91 6.14
C GLU A 100 -23.16 -11.37 4.96
N THR A 101 -22.55 -10.44 4.23
CA THR A 101 -21.70 -10.74 3.08
C THR A 101 -20.23 -10.46 3.36
N GLU A 102 -19.37 -11.25 2.71
CA GLU A 102 -17.92 -11.07 2.76
C GLU A 102 -17.49 -9.72 2.16
N VAL A 103 -18.22 -9.26 1.14
CA VAL A 103 -17.95 -8.02 0.42
C VAL A 103 -18.25 -6.81 1.32
N ASP A 104 -19.36 -6.78 2.04
CA ASP A 104 -19.71 -5.68 2.95
C ASP A 104 -18.68 -5.55 4.07
N ALA A 105 -18.23 -6.68 4.64
CA ALA A 105 -17.16 -6.72 5.61
C ALA A 105 -15.84 -6.14 5.03
N ALA A 106 -15.53 -6.46 3.78
CA ALA A 106 -14.35 -5.95 3.09
C ALA A 106 -14.44 -4.44 2.78
N LEU A 107 -15.62 -3.95 2.42
CA LEU A 107 -15.87 -2.51 2.22
C LEU A 107 -15.73 -1.72 3.53
N ALA A 108 -16.24 -2.26 4.64
CA ALA A 108 -16.07 -1.66 5.97
C ALA A 108 -14.59 -1.59 6.37
N TYR A 109 -13.83 -2.67 6.09
CA TYR A 109 -12.38 -2.65 6.28
C TYR A 109 -11.71 -1.57 5.43
N ASP A 110 -12.06 -1.48 4.16
CA ASP A 110 -11.47 -0.52 3.21
C ASP A 110 -11.74 0.93 3.60
N ALA A 111 -12.96 1.22 4.10
CA ALA A 111 -13.30 2.55 4.63
C ALA A 111 -12.42 2.91 5.83
N ALA A 112 -12.31 2.03 6.81
CA ALA A 112 -11.45 2.23 7.97
C ALA A 112 -9.96 2.31 7.60
N ALA A 113 -9.51 1.53 6.62
CA ALA A 113 -8.13 1.58 6.15
C ALA A 113 -7.80 2.92 5.49
N ARG A 114 -8.70 3.49 4.68
CA ARG A 114 -8.52 4.82 4.09
C ARG A 114 -8.47 5.92 5.15
N GLU A 115 -9.36 5.85 6.13
CA GLU A 115 -9.42 6.81 7.24
C GLU A 115 -8.15 6.80 8.09
N HIS A 116 -7.70 5.62 8.49
CA HIS A 116 -6.60 5.49 9.45
C HIS A 116 -5.20 5.41 8.83
N PHE A 117 -5.07 4.91 7.61
CA PHE A 117 -3.77 4.68 6.95
C PHE A 117 -3.52 5.64 5.79
N GLY A 118 -4.54 6.38 5.32
CA GLY A 118 -4.42 7.34 4.24
C GLY A 118 -3.75 6.74 3.00
N GLN A 119 -2.70 7.38 2.53
CA GLN A 119 -1.93 6.93 1.36
C GLN A 119 -1.25 5.56 1.52
N PHE A 120 -1.11 5.04 2.75
CA PHE A 120 -0.52 3.72 3.02
C PHE A 120 -1.57 2.61 3.11
N ALA A 121 -2.84 2.92 2.86
CA ALA A 121 -3.92 1.95 2.90
C ALA A 121 -3.80 0.96 1.73
N CYS A 122 -3.63 -0.33 2.05
CA CYS A 122 -3.83 -1.40 1.10
C CYS A 122 -5.25 -1.92 1.25
N THR A 123 -6.12 -1.47 0.35
CA THR A 123 -7.55 -1.81 0.31
C THR A 123 -7.81 -3.08 -0.47
N ASN A 124 -8.92 -3.76 -0.19
CA ASN A 124 -9.39 -4.92 -0.95
C ASN A 124 -9.89 -4.52 -2.33
N PHE A 125 -10.57 -3.35 -2.40
CA PHE A 125 -11.06 -2.75 -3.62
C PHE A 125 -10.33 -1.42 -3.85
N PRO A 126 -9.21 -1.43 -4.60
CA PRO A 126 -8.49 -0.20 -4.89
C PRO A 126 -9.40 0.73 -5.71
N PRO A 127 -9.33 2.06 -5.48
CA PRO A 127 -10.05 3.00 -6.31
C PRO A 127 -9.62 2.79 -7.77
N LYS A 128 -10.57 2.76 -8.70
CA LYS A 128 -10.25 2.80 -10.13
C LYS A 128 -9.33 4.00 -10.32
N LYS A 129 -8.12 3.77 -10.87
CA LYS A 129 -7.25 4.87 -11.29
C LYS A 129 -8.12 5.79 -12.14
N PRO A 130 -8.25 7.09 -11.84
CA PRO A 130 -8.89 7.99 -12.78
C PRO A 130 -8.16 7.80 -14.11
N CYS A 131 -8.89 7.51 -15.17
CA CYS A 131 -8.34 7.59 -16.51
C CYS A 131 -7.85 9.04 -16.62
N VAL A 132 -6.55 9.25 -16.55
CA VAL A 132 -5.95 10.55 -16.82
C VAL A 132 -6.15 10.76 -18.33
N GLY A 133 -7.36 11.18 -18.67
CA GLY A 133 -7.61 11.76 -19.96
C GLY A 133 -6.65 12.93 -20.07
N ARG A 134 -5.87 12.92 -21.13
CA ARG A 134 -4.96 13.98 -21.55
C ARG A 134 -5.67 15.30 -21.33
N VAL A 135 -5.30 16.02 -20.27
CA VAL A 135 -5.75 17.39 -20.08
C VAL A 135 -5.12 18.18 -21.22
N LEU A 136 -5.91 18.45 -22.26
CA LEU A 136 -5.55 19.44 -23.26
C LEU A 136 -5.41 20.74 -22.47
N ALA A 137 -4.18 21.24 -22.40
CA ALA A 137 -3.91 22.58 -21.92
C ALA A 137 -4.74 23.56 -22.76
N LEU A 138 -5.81 24.06 -22.17
CA LEU A 138 -6.48 25.25 -22.70
C LEU A 138 -5.53 26.42 -22.42
N GLU A 139 -4.79 26.80 -23.46
CA GLU A 139 -4.06 28.05 -23.51
C GLU A 139 -5.08 29.17 -23.34
N PHE A 140 -5.03 29.84 -22.21
CA PHE A 140 -5.66 31.14 -22.03
C PHE A 140 -4.88 32.13 -22.87
N ALA A 141 -5.38 32.37 -24.09
CA ALA A 141 -4.96 33.51 -24.88
C ALA A 141 -5.45 34.76 -24.15
N HIS A 142 -4.54 35.49 -23.53
CA HIS A 142 -4.72 36.86 -23.10
C HIS A 142 -4.82 37.71 -24.38
N GLY A 143 -6.02 38.14 -24.68
CA GLY A 143 -6.27 39.16 -25.66
C GLY A 143 -6.54 40.47 -24.93
N GLU A 144 -5.51 41.20 -24.57
CA GLU A 144 -5.61 42.64 -24.35
C GLU A 144 -5.82 43.32 -25.67
N ARG A 145 -6.87 44.13 -25.75
CA ARG A 145 -6.83 45.32 -26.60
C ARG A 145 -7.73 46.42 -26.02
N CYS A 146 -7.06 47.42 -25.46
CA CYS A 146 -7.57 48.76 -25.29
C CYS A 146 -7.93 49.37 -26.65
N ALA A 147 -8.99 50.08 -26.71
CA ALA A 147 -9.20 51.36 -27.36
C ALA A 147 -10.46 52.01 -26.78
#